data_c39106e538f2a071b0d8ae7f049d6932
#
_entry.id   c39106e538f2a071b0d8ae7f049d6932
#
_cell.length_a   1.000
_cell.length_b   1.000
_cell.length_c   1.000
_cell.angle_alpha   90.00
_cell.angle_beta   90.00
_cell.angle_gamma   90.00
#
_symmetry.space_group_name_H-M   'P 1'
#
loop_
_entity.id
_entity.type
_entity.pdbx_description
1 polymer ?
#
loop_
_entity_poly.entity_id
_entity_poly.type
_entity_poly.pdbx_seq_one_letter_code
_entity_poly.pdbx_strand_id
1 'polypeptide(L)'
;MPRLPPPLQAALREAVAARFGQPLRYPSHCDALELELQQNAATGDRRLSPSTLRRFFGLVDKDGGYHLHTLDTLARYAGHADFAAFGQSVSGLAMQETTAPGPATDIPELLAMEQLAYPERLLLGYFLGRITRPSRPGGTAAPLALQLATHPAGQEFYVESFVDLAHLTGAFGEVLATYLQHKHTPEAQLFGNAALFLAEFLAEDEPAWRRRLAVVRALPVPPEVHAFPQGRRAFAEIVAAWHDAPDRVVPADLLARLHQEAVTVPRTLVPPAPLPAFYNLFPAGYHFLIAEGLFLTGQFPALLDWLALTNREFPELPWLETNVFDQLLRAFQAVAELRTGLISARAPHLHTLFNLETNSWLLDYFQVHIWLVELHFAVGADAAEETRLRSHIKEFAALHGMPFFETVAGRIGAA
;
A
#
# COMPACT_ATOMS: atom_id res chain seq x y z
N MET A 1 -10.90 2.62 13.97
CA MET A 1 -9.50 2.59 14.42
C MET A 1 -9.27 1.24 15.09
N PRO A 2 -8.21 0.49 14.75
CA PRO A 2 -7.97 -0.82 15.34
C PRO A 2 -7.67 -0.71 16.84
N ARG A 3 -8.22 -1.64 17.63
CA ARG A 3 -7.83 -1.80 19.03
C ARG A 3 -6.51 -2.56 19.08
N LEU A 4 -5.59 -2.05 19.88
CA LEU A 4 -4.30 -2.69 20.09
C LEU A 4 -4.49 -3.94 20.98
N PRO A 5 -3.87 -5.10 20.67
CA PRO A 5 -3.91 -6.27 21.55
C PRO A 5 -3.47 -5.90 22.96
N PRO A 6 -4.24 -6.27 24.01
CA PRO A 6 -3.96 -5.86 25.38
C PRO A 6 -2.53 -6.14 25.85
N PRO A 7 -1.90 -7.30 25.55
CA PRO A 7 -0.52 -7.56 25.94
C PRO A 7 0.48 -6.59 25.30
N LEU A 8 0.32 -6.26 24.01
CA LEU A 8 1.22 -5.38 23.28
C LEU A 8 1.01 -3.92 23.72
N GLN A 9 -0.24 -3.54 24.04
CA GLN A 9 -0.54 -2.25 24.62
C GLN A 9 0.08 -2.09 26.01
N ALA A 10 0.00 -3.11 26.84
CA ALA A 10 0.62 -3.12 28.17
C ALA A 10 2.15 -3.00 28.06
N ALA A 11 2.78 -3.79 27.19
CA ALA A 11 4.22 -3.73 26.93
C ALA A 11 4.68 -2.35 26.44
N LEU A 12 3.94 -1.73 25.52
CA LEU A 12 4.29 -0.38 25.03
C LEU A 12 4.10 0.69 26.12
N ARG A 13 3.05 0.58 26.95
CA ARG A 13 2.87 1.46 28.11
C ARG A 13 4.03 1.35 29.10
N GLU A 14 4.48 0.14 29.37
CA GLU A 14 5.59 -0.13 30.25
C GLU A 14 6.91 0.41 29.69
N ALA A 15 7.21 0.16 28.42
CA ALA A 15 8.41 0.67 27.76
C ALA A 15 8.46 2.21 27.74
N VAL A 16 7.34 2.87 27.46
CA VAL A 16 7.23 4.34 27.53
C VAL A 16 7.40 4.84 28.96
N ALA A 17 6.76 4.18 29.93
CA ALA A 17 6.89 4.56 31.36
C ALA A 17 8.33 4.38 31.88
N ALA A 18 9.01 3.31 31.47
CA ALA A 18 10.42 3.08 31.80
C ALA A 18 11.32 4.18 31.22
N ARG A 19 11.09 4.59 29.97
CA ARG A 19 11.83 5.70 29.33
C ARG A 19 11.55 7.03 29.98
N PHE A 20 10.29 7.31 30.35
CA PHE A 20 9.85 8.52 31.07
C PHE A 20 10.34 8.56 32.49
N GLY A 21 10.82 7.44 33.05
CA GLY A 21 11.36 7.34 34.40
C GLY A 21 10.33 7.16 35.52
N GLN A 22 9.03 7.12 35.18
CA GLN A 22 7.96 6.89 36.17
C GLN A 22 6.66 6.38 35.48
N PRO A 23 5.77 5.68 36.22
CA PRO A 23 4.47 5.29 35.72
C PRO A 23 3.56 6.49 35.43
N LEU A 24 2.88 6.47 34.26
CA LEU A 24 1.95 7.53 33.85
C LEU A 24 0.56 7.27 34.44
N ARG A 25 0.35 7.71 35.70
CA ARG A 25 -0.89 7.47 36.47
C ARG A 25 -1.78 8.71 36.63
N TYR A 26 -1.30 9.89 36.26
CA TYR A 26 -2.01 11.15 36.41
C TYR A 26 -2.04 11.94 35.11
N PRO A 27 -3.09 12.76 34.87
CA PRO A 27 -3.16 13.60 33.68
C PRO A 27 -1.93 14.50 33.47
N SER A 28 -1.37 15.03 34.54
CA SER A 28 -0.16 15.85 34.49
C SER A 28 1.09 15.11 33.97
N HIS A 29 1.17 13.79 34.17
CA HIS A 29 2.26 12.99 33.58
C HIS A 29 2.14 12.92 32.06
N CYS A 30 0.91 12.90 31.52
CA CYS A 30 0.70 12.94 30.09
C CYS A 30 1.04 14.31 29.48
N ASP A 31 0.80 15.37 30.22
CA ASP A 31 1.16 16.73 29.80
C ASP A 31 2.70 16.92 29.81
N ALA A 32 3.39 16.35 30.79
CA ALA A 32 4.85 16.32 30.82
C ALA A 32 5.44 15.44 29.71
N LEU A 33 4.86 14.26 29.48
CA LEU A 33 5.29 13.38 28.38
C LEU A 33 5.09 14.04 27.00
N GLU A 34 4.01 14.80 26.79
CA GLU A 34 3.81 15.55 25.54
C GLU A 34 4.98 16.52 25.29
N LEU A 35 5.37 17.29 26.32
CA LEU A 35 6.50 18.22 26.20
C LEU A 35 7.81 17.50 25.88
N GLU A 36 8.04 16.35 26.51
CA GLU A 36 9.25 15.55 26.27
C GLU A 36 9.25 14.96 24.85
N LEU A 37 8.10 14.48 24.35
CA LEU A 37 7.95 14.01 22.97
C LEU A 37 8.24 15.12 21.95
N GLN A 38 7.83 16.35 22.21
CA GLN A 38 8.13 17.50 21.34
C GLN A 38 9.61 17.88 21.30
N GLN A 39 10.34 17.63 22.37
CA GLN A 39 11.77 17.94 22.47
C GLN A 39 12.66 16.81 21.93
N ASN A 40 12.09 15.63 21.71
CA ASN A 40 12.83 14.46 21.29
C ASN A 40 12.85 14.36 19.75
N ALA A 41 14.01 14.66 19.15
CA ALA A 41 14.20 14.61 17.69
C ALA A 41 13.87 13.24 17.05
N ALA A 42 13.93 12.14 17.83
CA ALA A 42 13.61 10.80 17.33
C ALA A 42 12.10 10.58 17.09
N THR A 43 11.23 11.41 17.68
CA THR A 43 9.77 11.24 17.56
C THR A 43 9.16 11.93 16.35
N GLY A 44 9.93 12.79 15.64
CA GLY A 44 9.48 13.55 14.47
C GLY A 44 8.62 14.77 14.84
N ASP A 45 8.28 15.59 13.85
CA ASP A 45 7.58 16.88 14.06
C ASP A 45 6.09 16.77 14.44
N ARG A 46 5.51 15.57 14.48
CA ARG A 46 4.08 15.39 14.74
C ARG A 46 3.75 15.30 16.22
N ARG A 47 2.93 16.24 16.65
CA ARG A 47 2.48 16.40 18.03
C ARG A 47 1.43 15.36 18.43
N LEU A 48 1.65 14.62 19.53
CA LEU A 48 0.60 13.84 20.19
C LEU A 48 -0.08 14.72 21.25
N SER A 49 -1.40 14.85 21.17
CA SER A 49 -2.13 15.62 22.17
C SER A 49 -2.17 14.92 23.52
N PRO A 50 -2.19 15.67 24.64
CA PRO A 50 -2.37 15.10 25.98
C PRO A 50 -3.60 14.21 26.11
N SER A 51 -4.68 14.54 25.40
CA SER A 51 -5.91 13.74 25.38
C SER A 51 -5.70 12.37 24.73
N THR A 52 -4.87 12.27 23.69
CA THR A 52 -4.47 11.00 23.06
C THR A 52 -3.63 10.16 24.02
N LEU A 53 -2.69 10.80 24.72
CA LEU A 53 -1.85 10.14 25.73
C LEU A 53 -2.67 9.63 26.91
N ARG A 54 -3.58 10.45 27.46
CA ARG A 54 -4.49 10.05 28.55
C ARG A 54 -5.35 8.85 28.17
N ARG A 55 -5.86 8.80 26.95
CA ARG A 55 -6.58 7.62 26.43
C ARG A 55 -5.66 6.41 26.31
N PHE A 56 -4.47 6.59 25.75
CA PHE A 56 -3.51 5.49 25.57
C PHE A 56 -3.13 4.86 26.90
N PHE A 57 -2.88 5.68 27.94
CA PHE A 57 -2.53 5.20 29.28
C PHE A 57 -3.73 4.80 30.14
N GLY A 58 -4.95 4.85 29.61
CA GLY A 58 -6.16 4.43 30.32
C GLY A 58 -6.60 5.37 31.45
N LEU A 59 -6.21 6.65 31.38
CA LEU A 59 -6.62 7.68 32.34
C LEU A 59 -7.99 8.29 32.00
N VAL A 60 -8.51 8.02 30.81
CA VAL A 60 -9.82 8.43 30.33
C VAL A 60 -10.45 7.23 29.66
N ASP A 61 -11.64 6.86 30.14
CA ASP A 61 -12.42 5.76 29.57
C ASP A 61 -13.12 6.24 28.31
N LYS A 62 -12.56 5.90 27.17
CA LYS A 62 -13.16 6.17 25.85
C LYS A 62 -12.80 5.03 24.91
N ASP A 63 -13.80 4.25 24.55
CA ASP A 63 -13.64 3.20 23.55
C ASP A 63 -13.20 3.78 22.20
N GLY A 64 -12.08 3.27 21.68
CA GLY A 64 -11.57 3.67 20.36
C GLY A 64 -10.15 3.17 20.13
N GLY A 65 -9.85 2.75 18.90
CA GLY A 65 -8.50 2.38 18.48
C GLY A 65 -7.53 3.58 18.42
N TYR A 66 -6.27 3.28 18.21
CA TYR A 66 -5.19 4.27 18.07
C TYR A 66 -4.74 4.35 16.61
N HIS A 67 -4.38 5.55 16.15
CA HIS A 67 -3.70 5.70 14.87
C HIS A 67 -2.30 5.09 14.94
N LEU A 68 -1.86 4.47 13.84
CA LEU A 68 -0.54 3.88 13.76
C LEU A 68 0.55 4.89 14.10
N HIS A 69 0.40 6.13 13.61
CA HIS A 69 1.28 7.25 13.96
C HIS A 69 1.44 7.45 15.48
N THR A 70 0.37 7.32 16.26
CA THR A 70 0.46 7.42 17.73
C THR A 70 1.34 6.30 18.29
N LEU A 71 1.18 5.09 17.78
CA LEU A 71 1.94 3.91 18.21
C LEU A 71 3.41 4.01 17.80
N ASP A 72 3.69 4.46 16.57
CA ASP A 72 5.06 4.69 16.09
C ASP A 72 5.79 5.75 16.90
N THR A 73 5.11 6.87 17.20
CA THR A 73 5.69 7.94 18.02
C THR A 73 6.06 7.44 19.42
N LEU A 74 5.18 6.66 20.06
CA LEU A 74 5.43 6.09 21.37
C LEU A 74 6.53 5.02 21.34
N ALA A 75 6.59 4.20 20.30
CA ALA A 75 7.64 3.21 20.11
C ALA A 75 9.02 3.85 19.86
N ARG A 76 9.07 4.91 19.05
CA ARG A 76 10.31 5.69 18.85
C ARG A 76 10.78 6.35 20.15
N TYR A 77 9.87 6.91 20.90
CA TYR A 77 10.20 7.44 22.22
C TYR A 77 10.76 6.36 23.14
N ALA A 78 10.21 5.15 23.10
CA ALA A 78 10.72 4.00 23.86
C ALA A 78 12.06 3.44 23.34
N GLY A 79 12.63 4.02 22.24
CA GLY A 79 13.94 3.65 21.72
C GLY A 79 13.91 2.64 20.56
N HIS A 80 12.76 2.41 19.95
CA HIS A 80 12.60 1.55 18.78
C HIS A 80 12.47 2.37 17.49
N ALA A 81 12.76 1.79 16.35
CA ALA A 81 12.66 2.50 15.05
C ALA A 81 11.21 2.88 14.73
N ASP A 82 10.26 2.01 15.03
CA ASP A 82 8.81 2.16 14.87
C ASP A 82 8.07 1.16 15.76
N PHE A 83 6.75 1.16 15.71
CA PHE A 83 5.93 0.23 16.50
C PHE A 83 6.11 -1.24 16.05
N ALA A 84 6.44 -1.49 14.78
CA ALA A 84 6.73 -2.83 14.29
C ALA A 84 8.04 -3.38 14.89
N ALA A 85 9.10 -2.55 14.94
CA ALA A 85 10.36 -2.90 15.59
C ALA A 85 10.17 -3.15 17.10
N PHE A 86 9.30 -2.38 17.76
CA PHE A 86 8.90 -2.63 19.14
C PHE A 86 8.23 -4.01 19.30
N GLY A 87 7.27 -4.33 18.43
CA GLY A 87 6.59 -5.64 18.43
C GLY A 87 7.55 -6.82 18.26
N GLN A 88 8.56 -6.65 17.38
CA GLN A 88 9.62 -7.65 17.19
C GLN A 88 10.46 -7.84 18.46
N SER A 89 10.82 -6.76 19.16
CA SER A 89 11.61 -6.85 20.39
C SER A 89 10.85 -7.56 21.51
N VAL A 90 9.55 -7.29 21.65
CA VAL A 90 8.69 -7.96 22.64
C VAL A 90 8.55 -9.45 22.31
N SER A 91 8.37 -9.79 21.03
CA SER A 91 8.30 -11.21 20.58
C SER A 91 9.64 -11.92 20.74
N GLY A 92 10.76 -11.24 20.48
CA GLY A 92 12.11 -11.78 20.65
C GLY A 92 12.47 -12.05 22.11
N LEU A 93 12.00 -11.21 23.03
CA LEU A 93 12.19 -11.43 24.48
C LEU A 93 11.39 -12.63 24.98
N ALA A 94 10.17 -12.82 24.48
CA ALA A 94 9.36 -14.00 24.80
C ALA A 94 9.98 -15.31 24.26
N MET A 95 10.76 -15.24 23.17
CA MET A 95 11.49 -16.40 22.62
C MET A 95 12.80 -16.71 23.36
N GLN A 96 13.39 -15.77 24.11
CA GLN A 96 14.64 -16.03 24.87
C GLN A 96 14.41 -16.74 26.21
N GLU A 97 13.20 -16.73 26.74
CA GLU A 97 12.87 -17.45 27.98
C GLU A 97 12.51 -18.93 27.78
N THR A 98 12.43 -19.41 26.53
CA THR A 98 12.17 -20.80 26.21
C THR A 98 13.32 -21.43 25.44
N THR A 99 14.39 -21.82 26.13
CA THR A 99 15.44 -22.69 25.62
C THR A 99 14.99 -24.14 25.63
N ALA A 100 14.15 -24.52 24.68
CA ALA A 100 14.01 -25.89 24.16
C ALA A 100 13.59 -25.74 22.68
N PRO A 101 14.08 -26.57 21.73
CA PRO A 101 13.53 -26.63 20.40
C PRO A 101 12.11 -27.21 20.51
N GLY A 102 11.15 -26.37 20.82
CA GLY A 102 9.74 -26.69 20.70
C GLY A 102 9.37 -26.90 19.23
N PRO A 103 8.34 -27.72 18.93
CA PRO A 103 7.85 -27.86 17.57
C PRO A 103 7.54 -26.50 16.99
N ALA A 104 7.79 -26.35 15.68
CA ALA A 104 7.47 -25.15 14.93
C ALA A 104 6.09 -24.63 15.36
N THR A 105 6.05 -23.38 15.83
CA THR A 105 4.83 -22.74 16.34
C THR A 105 3.74 -22.95 15.31
N ASP A 106 2.71 -23.67 15.66
CA ASP A 106 1.63 -24.04 14.75
C ASP A 106 0.88 -22.74 14.39
N ILE A 107 1.16 -22.20 13.21
CA ILE A 107 0.49 -21.00 12.66
C ILE A 107 -1.03 -21.09 12.72
N PRO A 108 -1.68 -22.28 12.56
CA PRO A 108 -3.10 -22.44 12.82
C PRO A 108 -3.57 -21.82 14.14
N GLU A 109 -2.82 -21.97 15.24
CA GLU A 109 -3.21 -21.38 16.52
C GLU A 109 -3.11 -19.85 16.54
N LEU A 110 -2.10 -19.27 15.90
CA LEU A 110 -1.96 -17.81 15.79
C LEU A 110 -3.05 -17.18 14.91
N LEU A 111 -3.49 -17.91 13.87
CA LEU A 111 -4.49 -17.44 12.91
C LEU A 111 -5.91 -17.96 13.22
N ALA A 112 -6.05 -19.02 14.00
CA ALA A 112 -7.33 -19.52 14.53
C ALA A 112 -7.87 -18.64 15.66
N MET A 113 -7.40 -17.42 15.80
CA MET A 113 -7.92 -16.45 16.75
C MET A 113 -9.31 -15.97 16.31
N GLU A 114 -10.30 -16.84 16.32
CA GLU A 114 -11.73 -16.51 16.19
C GLU A 114 -12.18 -15.44 17.17
N GLN A 115 -11.39 -15.21 18.23
CA GLN A 115 -11.60 -14.22 19.26
C GLN A 115 -11.19 -12.79 18.86
N LEU A 116 -10.38 -12.60 17.83
CA LEU A 116 -9.96 -11.27 17.38
C LEU A 116 -11.06 -10.63 16.53
N ALA A 117 -11.41 -9.38 16.87
CA ALA A 117 -12.28 -8.57 16.04
C ALA A 117 -11.58 -8.25 14.70
N TYR A 118 -12.36 -7.96 13.64
CA TYR A 118 -11.84 -7.66 12.31
C TYR A 118 -10.71 -6.60 12.31
N PRO A 119 -10.80 -5.47 13.04
CA PRO A 119 -9.72 -4.48 13.11
C PRO A 119 -8.43 -5.03 13.75
N GLU A 120 -8.54 -5.96 14.68
CA GLU A 120 -7.39 -6.61 15.34
C GLU A 120 -6.67 -7.55 14.38
N ARG A 121 -7.42 -8.28 13.57
CA ARG A 121 -6.87 -9.16 12.51
C ARG A 121 -6.16 -8.34 11.44
N LEU A 122 -6.72 -7.21 11.03
CA LEU A 122 -6.04 -6.29 10.08
C LEU A 122 -4.72 -5.76 10.67
N LEU A 123 -4.70 -5.37 11.95
CA LEU A 123 -3.48 -4.92 12.61
C LEU A 123 -2.43 -6.01 12.65
N LEU A 124 -2.83 -7.23 13.02
CA LEU A 124 -1.94 -8.40 13.00
C LEU A 124 -1.39 -8.66 11.59
N GLY A 125 -2.23 -8.63 10.56
CA GLY A 125 -1.81 -8.80 9.17
C GLY A 125 -0.80 -7.74 8.72
N TYR A 126 -1.00 -6.48 9.10
CA TYR A 126 -0.03 -5.40 8.85
C TYR A 126 1.35 -5.70 9.46
N PHE A 127 1.39 -6.16 10.71
CA PHE A 127 2.65 -6.52 11.37
C PHE A 127 3.29 -7.76 10.75
N LEU A 128 2.49 -8.78 10.45
CA LEU A 128 2.98 -9.97 9.75
C LEU A 128 3.59 -9.58 8.40
N GLY A 129 2.95 -8.69 7.64
CA GLY A 129 3.51 -8.14 6.43
C GLY A 129 4.86 -7.46 6.68
N ARG A 130 4.96 -6.64 7.72
CA ARG A 130 6.20 -5.93 8.06
C ARG A 130 7.35 -6.86 8.45
N ILE A 131 7.10 -7.86 9.28
CA ILE A 131 8.16 -8.76 9.80
C ILE A 131 8.58 -9.83 8.79
N THR A 132 7.73 -10.17 7.81
CA THR A 132 8.04 -11.14 6.77
C THR A 132 8.72 -10.54 5.55
N ARG A 133 8.80 -9.21 5.46
CA ARG A 133 9.53 -8.54 4.38
C ARG A 133 11.01 -8.95 4.40
N PRO A 134 11.61 -9.21 3.23
CA PRO A 134 13.03 -9.49 3.16
C PRO A 134 13.83 -8.25 3.60
N SER A 135 14.93 -8.48 4.33
CA SER A 135 15.83 -7.40 4.75
C SER A 135 16.56 -6.73 3.58
N ARG A 136 16.54 -7.37 2.42
CA ARG A 136 17.12 -6.86 1.17
C ARG A 136 16.14 -7.13 0.03
N PRO A 137 15.91 -6.16 -0.86
CA PRO A 137 15.17 -6.39 -2.09
C PRO A 137 15.82 -7.54 -2.89
N GLY A 138 15.00 -8.34 -3.57
CA GLY A 138 15.45 -9.56 -4.25
C GLY A 138 15.67 -10.77 -3.33
N GLY A 139 15.41 -10.65 -2.02
CA GLY A 139 15.38 -11.79 -1.11
C GLY A 139 14.18 -12.72 -1.40
N THR A 140 14.30 -13.98 -0.97
CA THR A 140 13.21 -14.96 -1.04
C THR A 140 12.15 -14.73 0.04
N ALA A 141 10.96 -15.27 -0.17
CA ALA A 141 9.89 -15.21 0.81
C ALA A 141 10.28 -15.90 2.12
N ALA A 142 9.96 -15.26 3.24
CA ALA A 142 10.13 -15.86 4.55
C ALA A 142 9.23 -17.11 4.69
N PRO A 143 9.68 -18.19 5.34
CA PRO A 143 8.85 -19.39 5.54
C PRO A 143 7.48 -19.08 6.16
N LEU A 144 7.40 -18.15 7.10
CA LEU A 144 6.16 -17.67 7.70
C LEU A 144 5.21 -17.05 6.65
N ALA A 145 5.74 -16.27 5.72
CA ALA A 145 4.92 -15.65 4.65
C ALA A 145 4.28 -16.71 3.74
N LEU A 146 5.05 -17.75 3.37
CA LEU A 146 4.54 -18.86 2.56
C LEU A 146 3.47 -19.66 3.31
N GLN A 147 3.67 -19.91 4.62
CA GLN A 147 2.67 -20.58 5.46
C GLN A 147 1.37 -19.76 5.58
N LEU A 148 1.49 -18.43 5.77
CA LEU A 148 0.33 -17.54 5.76
C LEU A 148 -0.47 -17.61 4.45
N ALA A 149 0.21 -17.73 3.32
CA ALA A 149 -0.44 -17.86 2.01
C ALA A 149 -1.23 -19.15 1.83
N THR A 150 -0.93 -20.20 2.60
CA THR A 150 -1.67 -21.48 2.56
C THR A 150 -2.90 -21.50 3.47
N HIS A 151 -2.98 -20.61 4.48
CA HIS A 151 -4.03 -20.62 5.48
C HIS A 151 -5.13 -19.58 5.17
N PRO A 152 -6.45 -19.89 5.25
CA PRO A 152 -7.52 -18.98 4.89
C PRO A 152 -7.43 -17.59 5.56
N ALA A 153 -7.18 -17.53 6.87
CA ALA A 153 -7.03 -16.26 7.58
C ALA A 153 -5.76 -15.50 7.15
N GLY A 154 -4.67 -16.19 6.85
CA GLY A 154 -3.46 -15.57 6.31
C GLY A 154 -3.68 -15.04 4.89
N GLN A 155 -4.44 -15.75 4.07
CA GLN A 155 -4.83 -15.30 2.74
C GLN A 155 -5.60 -13.98 2.81
N GLU A 156 -6.60 -13.87 3.70
CA GLU A 156 -7.41 -12.67 3.86
C GLU A 156 -6.64 -11.53 4.53
N PHE A 157 -6.09 -11.77 5.73
CA PHE A 157 -5.54 -10.69 6.57
C PHE A 157 -4.07 -10.36 6.32
N TYR A 158 -3.37 -11.13 5.49
CA TYR A 158 -1.99 -10.86 5.13
C TYR A 158 -1.85 -10.66 3.61
N VAL A 159 -2.20 -11.66 2.78
CA VAL A 159 -1.95 -11.60 1.33
C VAL A 159 -2.84 -10.56 0.64
N GLU A 160 -4.15 -10.61 0.88
CA GLU A 160 -5.13 -9.77 0.19
C GLU A 160 -5.22 -8.37 0.78
N SER A 161 -5.04 -8.23 2.11
CA SER A 161 -5.17 -6.95 2.79
C SER A 161 -3.91 -6.10 2.74
N PHE A 162 -2.73 -6.69 2.55
CA PHE A 162 -1.45 -5.97 2.66
C PHE A 162 -0.46 -6.40 1.57
N VAL A 163 -0.77 -6.05 0.33
CA VAL A 163 0.06 -6.37 -0.84
C VAL A 163 1.37 -5.60 -0.80
N ASP A 164 2.49 -6.29 -0.67
CA ASP A 164 3.82 -5.68 -0.75
C ASP A 164 4.25 -5.50 -2.21
N LEU A 165 3.73 -4.44 -2.82
CA LEU A 165 3.99 -4.12 -4.22
C LEU A 165 5.48 -3.87 -4.50
N ALA A 166 6.24 -3.37 -3.52
CA ALA A 166 7.66 -3.10 -3.69
C ALA A 166 8.52 -4.38 -3.81
N HIS A 167 8.03 -5.52 -3.28
CA HIS A 167 8.72 -6.82 -3.38
C HIS A 167 7.99 -7.82 -4.30
N LEU A 168 7.15 -7.31 -5.17
CA LEU A 168 6.28 -8.12 -6.03
C LEU A 168 7.07 -8.95 -7.06
N THR A 169 8.21 -8.46 -7.53
CA THR A 169 9.11 -9.16 -8.46
C THR A 169 9.97 -10.24 -7.79
N GLY A 170 9.91 -10.36 -6.45
CA GLY A 170 10.67 -11.30 -5.64
C GLY A 170 9.81 -12.00 -4.60
N ALA A 171 10.13 -11.77 -3.33
CA ALA A 171 9.54 -12.49 -2.19
C ALA A 171 8.00 -12.48 -2.15
N PHE A 172 7.37 -11.35 -2.42
CA PHE A 172 5.90 -11.30 -2.40
C PHE A 172 5.29 -11.98 -3.64
N GLY A 173 5.99 -12.03 -4.77
CA GLY A 173 5.60 -12.84 -5.92
C GLY A 173 5.56 -14.34 -5.59
N GLU A 174 6.53 -14.86 -4.81
CA GLU A 174 6.53 -16.24 -4.31
C GLU A 174 5.32 -16.51 -3.39
N VAL A 175 4.99 -15.55 -2.52
CA VAL A 175 3.80 -15.59 -1.66
C VAL A 175 2.52 -15.68 -2.48
N LEU A 176 2.39 -14.83 -3.51
CA LEU A 176 1.23 -14.86 -4.42
C LEU A 176 1.15 -16.16 -5.23
N ALA A 177 2.27 -16.71 -5.68
CA ALA A 177 2.29 -17.99 -6.37
C ALA A 177 1.79 -19.12 -5.46
N THR A 178 2.22 -19.13 -4.19
CA THR A 178 1.73 -20.07 -3.16
C THR A 178 0.25 -19.86 -2.88
N TYR A 179 -0.18 -18.61 -2.70
CA TYR A 179 -1.58 -18.25 -2.48
C TYR A 179 -2.50 -18.78 -3.58
N LEU A 180 -2.13 -18.62 -4.85
CA LEU A 180 -2.91 -19.09 -6.00
C LEU A 180 -3.06 -20.60 -6.07
N GLN A 181 -2.14 -21.36 -5.48
CA GLN A 181 -2.23 -22.81 -5.37
C GLN A 181 -3.24 -23.26 -4.30
N HIS A 182 -3.61 -22.40 -3.36
CA HIS A 182 -4.43 -22.76 -2.19
C HIS A 182 -5.78 -22.04 -2.15
N LYS A 183 -5.97 -20.96 -2.91
CA LYS A 183 -7.25 -20.22 -2.98
C LYS A 183 -7.75 -20.13 -4.41
N HIS A 184 -8.90 -20.77 -4.69
CA HIS A 184 -9.41 -20.96 -6.05
C HIS A 184 -10.70 -20.16 -6.34
N THR A 185 -11.05 -19.20 -5.48
CA THR A 185 -12.20 -18.32 -5.78
C THR A 185 -11.90 -17.42 -6.98
N PRO A 186 -12.89 -17.03 -7.79
CA PRO A 186 -12.69 -16.16 -8.95
C PRO A 186 -11.94 -14.87 -8.62
N GLU A 187 -12.29 -14.22 -7.50
CA GLU A 187 -11.61 -13.02 -7.04
C GLU A 187 -10.13 -13.28 -6.74
N ALA A 188 -9.84 -14.35 -6.01
CA ALA A 188 -8.48 -14.71 -5.62
C ALA A 188 -7.61 -14.98 -6.84
N GLN A 189 -8.14 -15.74 -7.79
CA GLN A 189 -7.46 -16.07 -9.03
C GLN A 189 -7.24 -14.82 -9.89
N LEU A 190 -8.24 -13.94 -9.99
CA LEU A 190 -8.10 -12.69 -10.73
C LEU A 190 -7.09 -11.75 -10.05
N PHE A 191 -7.24 -11.55 -8.73
CA PHE A 191 -6.36 -10.69 -7.95
C PHE A 191 -4.89 -11.13 -8.03
N GLY A 192 -4.59 -12.40 -7.70
CA GLY A 192 -3.23 -12.89 -7.64
C GLY A 192 -2.56 -12.97 -9.01
N ASN A 193 -3.28 -13.44 -10.06
CA ASN A 193 -2.73 -13.47 -11.40
C ASN A 193 -2.51 -12.06 -11.97
N ALA A 194 -3.39 -11.10 -11.72
CA ALA A 194 -3.21 -9.74 -12.18
C ALA A 194 -2.08 -9.01 -11.42
N ALA A 195 -1.86 -9.34 -10.13
CA ALA A 195 -0.71 -8.83 -9.38
C ALA A 195 0.62 -9.44 -9.88
N LEU A 196 0.66 -10.73 -10.18
CA LEU A 196 1.84 -11.34 -10.81
C LEU A 196 2.09 -10.81 -12.23
N PHE A 197 1.04 -10.51 -13.00
CA PHE A 197 1.18 -9.80 -14.26
C PHE A 197 1.90 -8.45 -14.07
N LEU A 198 1.51 -7.67 -13.05
CA LEU A 198 2.16 -6.40 -12.75
C LEU A 198 3.67 -6.61 -12.46
N ALA A 199 4.02 -7.62 -11.66
CA ALA A 199 5.42 -7.95 -11.38
C ALA A 199 6.22 -8.22 -12.65
N GLU A 200 5.71 -9.14 -13.48
CA GLU A 200 6.34 -9.58 -14.72
C GLU A 200 6.43 -8.43 -15.74
N PHE A 201 5.42 -7.55 -15.79
CA PHE A 201 5.40 -6.38 -16.67
C PHE A 201 6.41 -5.31 -16.22
N LEU A 202 6.46 -5.00 -14.91
CA LEU A 202 7.42 -4.05 -14.35
C LEU A 202 8.87 -4.54 -14.46
N ALA A 203 9.08 -5.86 -14.44
CA ALA A 203 10.36 -6.50 -14.70
C ALA A 203 10.74 -6.53 -16.19
N GLU A 204 9.86 -6.07 -17.09
CA GLU A 204 10.01 -6.14 -18.54
C GLU A 204 10.24 -7.57 -19.07
N ASP A 205 9.77 -8.60 -18.32
CA ASP A 205 9.77 -10.01 -18.78
C ASP A 205 8.57 -10.25 -19.72
N GLU A 206 8.74 -9.84 -20.98
CA GLU A 206 7.66 -9.93 -21.97
C GLU A 206 7.11 -11.35 -22.17
N PRO A 207 7.93 -12.41 -22.28
CA PRO A 207 7.40 -13.77 -22.37
C PRO A 207 6.58 -14.18 -21.13
N ALA A 208 6.93 -13.76 -19.94
CA ALA A 208 6.20 -14.08 -18.72
C ALA A 208 4.88 -13.32 -18.64
N TRP A 209 4.90 -11.98 -18.73
CA TRP A 209 3.66 -11.21 -18.62
C TRP A 209 2.65 -11.50 -19.74
N ARG A 210 3.10 -11.86 -20.97
CA ARG A 210 2.18 -12.28 -22.03
C ARG A 210 1.46 -13.59 -21.71
N ARG A 211 2.17 -14.57 -21.16
CA ARG A 211 1.55 -15.82 -20.66
C ARG A 211 0.56 -15.51 -19.54
N ARG A 212 0.95 -14.67 -18.61
CA ARG A 212 0.10 -14.26 -17.49
C ARG A 212 -1.16 -13.52 -17.95
N LEU A 213 -1.01 -12.61 -18.90
CA LEU A 213 -2.14 -11.89 -19.49
C LEU A 213 -3.15 -12.84 -20.13
N ALA A 214 -2.68 -13.88 -20.81
CA ALA A 214 -3.56 -14.88 -21.38
C ALA A 214 -4.37 -15.61 -20.28
N VAL A 215 -3.73 -15.93 -19.15
CA VAL A 215 -4.43 -16.47 -17.96
C VAL A 215 -5.46 -15.47 -17.44
N VAL A 216 -5.07 -14.22 -17.17
CA VAL A 216 -5.96 -13.18 -16.63
C VAL A 216 -7.19 -12.99 -17.55
N ARG A 217 -7.00 -12.97 -18.87
CA ARG A 217 -8.10 -12.83 -19.83
C ARG A 217 -9.03 -14.05 -19.89
N ALA A 218 -8.51 -15.24 -19.64
CA ALA A 218 -9.29 -16.50 -19.66
C ALA A 218 -10.06 -16.74 -18.35
N LEU A 219 -9.74 -16.04 -17.25
CA LEU A 219 -10.43 -16.20 -15.98
C LEU A 219 -11.89 -15.73 -16.10
N PRO A 220 -12.85 -16.52 -15.60
CA PRO A 220 -14.22 -16.07 -15.46
C PRO A 220 -14.30 -14.93 -14.44
N VAL A 221 -15.07 -13.89 -14.76
CA VAL A 221 -15.35 -12.78 -13.87
C VAL A 221 -16.84 -12.72 -13.60
N PRO A 222 -17.35 -13.45 -12.60
CA PRO A 222 -18.73 -13.35 -12.15
C PRO A 222 -19.11 -11.90 -11.79
N PRO A 223 -20.39 -11.53 -11.95
CA PRO A 223 -20.84 -10.15 -11.70
C PRO A 223 -20.56 -9.62 -10.29
N GLU A 224 -20.45 -10.53 -9.32
CA GLU A 224 -20.20 -10.23 -7.91
C GLU A 224 -18.73 -9.93 -7.59
N VAL A 225 -17.80 -10.17 -8.51
CA VAL A 225 -16.36 -9.88 -8.30
C VAL A 225 -16.18 -8.39 -8.04
N HIS A 226 -15.51 -8.07 -6.92
CA HIS A 226 -15.32 -6.67 -6.51
C HIS A 226 -14.53 -5.85 -7.55
N ALA A 227 -14.78 -4.55 -7.57
CA ALA A 227 -14.12 -3.58 -8.46
C ALA A 227 -12.59 -3.62 -8.39
N PHE A 228 -11.99 -3.88 -7.21
CA PHE A 228 -10.54 -3.86 -7.05
C PHE A 228 -9.80 -4.93 -7.88
N PRO A 229 -10.11 -6.25 -7.79
CA PRO A 229 -9.53 -7.24 -8.69
C PRO A 229 -9.80 -6.96 -10.17
N GLN A 230 -10.98 -6.47 -10.51
CA GLN A 230 -11.31 -6.09 -11.89
C GLN A 230 -10.49 -4.91 -12.38
N GLY A 231 -10.20 -3.92 -11.50
CA GLY A 231 -9.29 -2.81 -11.82
C GLY A 231 -7.87 -3.28 -12.12
N ARG A 232 -7.36 -4.29 -11.41
CA ARG A 232 -6.05 -4.91 -11.72
C ARG A 232 -6.05 -5.56 -13.10
N ARG A 233 -7.14 -6.22 -13.48
CA ARG A 233 -7.31 -6.75 -14.85
C ARG A 233 -7.32 -5.62 -15.89
N ALA A 234 -8.09 -4.57 -15.64
CA ALA A 234 -8.17 -3.42 -16.53
C ALA A 234 -6.79 -2.75 -16.72
N PHE A 235 -6.01 -2.59 -15.65
CA PHE A 235 -4.62 -2.14 -15.72
C PHE A 235 -3.79 -3.02 -16.66
N ALA A 236 -3.86 -4.36 -16.50
CA ALA A 236 -3.11 -5.29 -17.32
C ALA A 236 -3.51 -5.18 -18.82
N GLU A 237 -4.79 -5.00 -19.11
CA GLU A 237 -5.28 -4.83 -20.47
C GLU A 237 -4.81 -3.50 -21.09
N ILE A 238 -4.80 -2.41 -20.33
CA ILE A 238 -4.31 -1.08 -20.76
C ILE A 238 -2.84 -1.14 -21.15
N VAL A 239 -1.98 -1.61 -20.21
CA VAL A 239 -0.53 -1.59 -20.45
C VAL A 239 -0.12 -2.56 -21.57
N ALA A 240 -0.80 -3.69 -21.71
CA ALA A 240 -0.56 -4.63 -22.79
C ALA A 240 -1.02 -4.07 -24.15
N ALA A 241 -2.21 -3.47 -24.21
CA ALA A 241 -2.74 -2.87 -25.45
C ALA A 241 -1.85 -1.70 -25.91
N TRP A 242 -1.40 -0.86 -24.96
CA TRP A 242 -0.43 0.18 -25.23
C TRP A 242 0.91 -0.38 -25.73
N HIS A 243 1.41 -1.48 -25.12
CA HIS A 243 2.66 -2.11 -25.53
C HIS A 243 2.57 -2.66 -26.96
N ASP A 244 1.43 -3.23 -27.32
CA ASP A 244 1.21 -3.86 -28.64
C ASP A 244 0.91 -2.86 -29.76
N ALA A 245 0.41 -1.65 -29.39
CA ALA A 245 0.10 -0.61 -30.36
C ALA A 245 1.38 -0.03 -30.99
N PRO A 246 1.47 0.07 -32.34
CA PRO A 246 2.64 0.61 -33.03
C PRO A 246 2.98 2.05 -32.61
N ASP A 247 1.95 2.84 -32.37
CA ASP A 247 2.03 4.25 -31.97
C ASP A 247 2.05 4.45 -30.43
N ARG A 248 2.03 3.33 -29.69
CA ARG A 248 1.96 3.37 -28.21
C ARG A 248 0.75 4.15 -27.67
N VAL A 249 -0.38 4.07 -28.39
CA VAL A 249 -1.65 4.65 -27.97
C VAL A 249 -2.61 3.55 -27.54
N VAL A 250 -3.27 3.71 -26.39
CA VAL A 250 -4.31 2.78 -25.93
C VAL A 250 -5.52 2.89 -26.85
N PRO A 251 -6.04 1.77 -27.38
CA PRO A 251 -7.18 1.77 -28.30
C PRO A 251 -8.43 2.38 -27.67
N ALA A 252 -9.14 3.22 -28.42
CA ALA A 252 -10.33 3.93 -27.95
C ALA A 252 -11.50 2.98 -27.60
N ASP A 253 -11.63 1.86 -28.30
CA ASP A 253 -12.62 0.82 -28.01
C ASP A 253 -12.38 0.13 -26.66
N LEU A 254 -11.11 -0.10 -26.30
CA LEU A 254 -10.75 -0.57 -24.96
C LEU A 254 -11.19 0.43 -23.90
N LEU A 255 -10.86 1.71 -24.06
CA LEU A 255 -11.27 2.75 -23.11
C LEU A 255 -12.80 2.87 -23.00
N ALA A 256 -13.52 2.83 -24.13
CA ALA A 256 -14.98 2.86 -24.15
C ALA A 256 -15.59 1.66 -23.40
N ARG A 257 -15.02 0.46 -23.54
CA ARG A 257 -15.43 -0.73 -22.80
C ARG A 257 -15.20 -0.56 -21.30
N LEU A 258 -14.01 -0.09 -20.88
CA LEU A 258 -13.70 0.16 -19.47
C LEU A 258 -14.62 1.21 -18.83
N HIS A 259 -15.03 2.23 -19.60
CA HIS A 259 -16.04 3.21 -19.17
C HIS A 259 -17.39 2.53 -18.89
N GLN A 260 -17.84 1.61 -19.73
CA GLN A 260 -19.08 0.86 -19.53
C GLN A 260 -18.99 -0.07 -18.34
N GLU A 261 -17.88 -0.79 -18.18
CA GLU A 261 -17.63 -1.68 -17.05
C GLU A 261 -17.61 -0.90 -15.72
N ALA A 262 -17.08 0.32 -15.68
CA ALA A 262 -17.01 1.16 -14.49
C ALA A 262 -18.37 1.41 -13.85
N VAL A 263 -19.45 1.41 -14.63
CA VAL A 263 -20.83 1.63 -14.12
C VAL A 263 -21.37 0.38 -13.41
N THR A 264 -20.91 -0.80 -13.79
CA THR A 264 -21.48 -2.09 -13.35
C THR A 264 -20.65 -2.81 -12.29
N VAL A 265 -19.35 -2.50 -12.17
CA VAL A 265 -18.48 -3.20 -11.23
C VAL A 265 -18.90 -2.99 -9.76
N PRO A 266 -19.04 -4.08 -8.97
CA PRO A 266 -19.39 -3.98 -7.57
C PRO A 266 -18.31 -3.28 -6.74
N ARG A 267 -18.67 -2.21 -6.01
CA ARG A 267 -17.76 -1.44 -5.14
C ARG A 267 -17.94 -1.72 -3.66
N THR A 268 -19.03 -2.36 -3.32
CA THR A 268 -19.33 -2.76 -1.95
C THR A 268 -19.86 -4.19 -1.99
N LEU A 269 -19.26 -5.04 -1.20
CA LEU A 269 -19.68 -6.42 -1.05
C LEU A 269 -20.73 -6.48 0.04
N VAL A 270 -21.88 -7.05 -0.30
CA VAL A 270 -23.01 -7.21 0.64
C VAL A 270 -22.89 -8.60 1.28
N PRO A 271 -22.95 -8.72 2.63
CA PRO A 271 -23.02 -10.02 3.27
C PRO A 271 -24.21 -10.86 2.72
N PRO A 272 -24.07 -12.17 2.54
CA PRO A 272 -23.03 -13.05 3.10
C PRO A 272 -21.85 -13.34 2.16
N ALA A 273 -21.36 -12.39 1.39
CA ALA A 273 -20.24 -12.63 0.51
C ALA A 273 -18.99 -13.01 1.34
N PRO A 274 -18.33 -14.15 1.07
CA PRO A 274 -17.11 -14.57 1.77
C PRO A 274 -15.90 -13.83 1.20
N LEU A 275 -15.96 -12.49 1.17
CA LEU A 275 -14.95 -11.69 0.48
C LEU A 275 -14.13 -10.90 1.47
N PRO A 276 -12.84 -10.66 1.15
CA PRO A 276 -12.00 -9.83 1.99
C PRO A 276 -12.66 -8.47 2.18
N ALA A 277 -13.09 -8.19 3.40
CA ALA A 277 -13.68 -6.89 3.73
C ALA A 277 -12.72 -5.72 3.43
N PHE A 278 -11.43 -6.02 3.22
CA PHE A 278 -10.43 -5.10 2.73
C PHE A 278 -10.83 -4.44 1.40
N TYR A 279 -11.38 -5.17 0.46
CA TYR A 279 -11.79 -4.57 -0.82
C TYR A 279 -12.82 -3.46 -0.65
N ASN A 280 -13.70 -3.56 0.36
CA ASN A 280 -14.64 -2.49 0.70
C ASN A 280 -13.98 -1.22 1.24
N LEU A 281 -12.74 -1.32 1.75
CA LEU A 281 -11.95 -0.15 2.16
C LEU A 281 -11.35 0.61 0.97
N PHE A 282 -11.43 0.01 -0.23
CA PHE A 282 -10.88 0.57 -1.45
C PHE A 282 -11.91 0.59 -2.59
N PRO A 283 -13.07 1.23 -2.41
CA PRO A 283 -14.15 1.25 -3.40
C PRO A 283 -13.75 1.92 -4.72
N ALA A 284 -12.80 2.86 -4.67
CA ALA A 284 -12.25 3.56 -5.83
C ALA A 284 -11.15 2.77 -6.56
N GLY A 285 -10.84 1.54 -6.14
CA GLY A 285 -9.71 0.77 -6.66
C GLY A 285 -9.75 0.57 -8.18
N TYR A 286 -10.93 0.34 -8.76
CA TYR A 286 -11.08 0.23 -10.22
C TYR A 286 -10.62 1.49 -10.94
N HIS A 287 -11.07 2.66 -10.48
CA HIS A 287 -10.75 3.96 -11.10
C HIS A 287 -9.29 4.34 -10.93
N PHE A 288 -8.73 4.08 -9.74
CA PHE A 288 -7.32 4.35 -9.45
C PHE A 288 -6.40 3.52 -10.34
N LEU A 289 -6.65 2.21 -10.48
CA LEU A 289 -5.77 1.31 -11.24
C LEU A 289 -5.79 1.60 -12.75
N ILE A 290 -6.93 2.04 -13.28
CA ILE A 290 -7.00 2.51 -14.67
C ILE A 290 -6.23 3.83 -14.82
N ALA A 291 -6.40 4.78 -13.90
CA ALA A 291 -5.64 6.04 -13.92
C ALA A 291 -4.13 5.80 -13.80
N GLU A 292 -3.69 4.86 -12.95
CA GLU A 292 -2.29 4.44 -12.83
C GLU A 292 -1.77 3.89 -14.17
N GLY A 293 -2.51 3.00 -14.81
CA GLY A 293 -2.15 2.46 -16.12
C GLY A 293 -2.02 3.52 -17.21
N LEU A 294 -2.96 4.46 -17.25
CA LEU A 294 -2.93 5.59 -18.21
C LEU A 294 -1.78 6.56 -17.92
N PHE A 295 -1.50 6.82 -16.65
CA PHE A 295 -0.36 7.65 -16.23
C PHE A 295 0.98 7.02 -16.64
N LEU A 296 1.22 5.76 -16.29
CA LEU A 296 2.48 5.06 -16.57
C LEU A 296 2.72 4.86 -18.08
N THR A 297 1.67 4.82 -18.88
CA THR A 297 1.75 4.70 -20.34
C THR A 297 1.77 6.05 -21.06
N GLY A 298 1.66 7.17 -20.32
CA GLY A 298 1.69 8.53 -20.89
C GLY A 298 0.43 8.93 -21.66
N GLN A 299 -0.71 8.28 -21.39
CA GLN A 299 -1.99 8.54 -22.06
C GLN A 299 -2.74 9.73 -21.43
N PHE A 300 -2.10 10.89 -21.38
CA PHE A 300 -2.58 12.04 -20.60
C PHE A 300 -3.95 12.58 -21.02
N PRO A 301 -4.30 12.71 -22.32
CA PRO A 301 -5.67 13.09 -22.71
C PRO A 301 -6.71 12.08 -22.19
N ALA A 302 -6.48 10.77 -22.39
CA ALA A 302 -7.37 9.74 -21.93
C ALA A 302 -7.47 9.69 -20.39
N LEU A 303 -6.38 10.01 -19.68
CA LEU A 303 -6.37 10.13 -18.22
C LEU A 303 -7.26 11.27 -17.73
N LEU A 304 -7.22 12.44 -18.37
CA LEU A 304 -8.11 13.56 -18.04
C LEU A 304 -9.58 13.21 -18.28
N ASP A 305 -9.89 12.58 -19.41
CA ASP A 305 -11.24 12.12 -19.72
C ASP A 305 -11.74 11.10 -18.70
N TRP A 306 -10.86 10.16 -18.28
CA TRP A 306 -11.15 9.15 -17.26
C TRP A 306 -11.46 9.78 -15.89
N LEU A 307 -10.63 10.73 -15.45
CA LEU A 307 -10.83 11.44 -14.17
C LEU A 307 -12.08 12.31 -14.20
N ALA A 308 -12.35 13.00 -15.31
CA ALA A 308 -13.58 13.78 -15.48
C ALA A 308 -14.83 12.90 -15.45
N LEU A 309 -14.80 11.72 -16.10
CA LEU A 309 -15.85 10.72 -16.01
C LEU A 309 -16.08 10.27 -14.58
N THR A 310 -15.00 9.88 -13.89
CA THR A 310 -15.06 9.40 -12.51
C THR A 310 -15.71 10.43 -11.58
N ASN A 311 -15.27 11.68 -11.66
CA ASN A 311 -15.81 12.75 -10.83
C ASN A 311 -17.29 13.07 -11.12
N ARG A 312 -17.72 12.92 -12.37
CA ARG A 312 -19.11 13.19 -12.78
C ARG A 312 -20.05 12.03 -12.42
N GLU A 313 -19.66 10.79 -12.71
CA GLU A 313 -20.53 9.62 -12.58
C GLU A 313 -20.49 9.01 -11.17
N PHE A 314 -19.43 9.27 -10.39
CA PHE A 314 -19.21 8.68 -9.09
C PHE A 314 -18.75 9.70 -8.04
N PRO A 315 -19.50 10.82 -7.85
CA PRO A 315 -19.11 11.87 -6.90
C PRO A 315 -19.12 11.39 -5.43
N GLU A 316 -19.79 10.28 -5.16
CA GLU A 316 -19.85 9.65 -3.82
C GLU A 316 -18.61 8.78 -3.50
N LEU A 317 -17.73 8.53 -4.47
CA LEU A 317 -16.50 7.81 -4.16
C LEU A 317 -15.70 8.63 -3.15
N PRO A 318 -15.34 8.04 -1.99
CA PRO A 318 -14.67 8.76 -0.95
C PRO A 318 -13.23 9.06 -1.38
N TRP A 319 -13.04 10.20 -1.98
CA TRP A 319 -11.74 10.82 -2.17
C TRP A 319 -11.32 11.40 -0.81
N LEU A 320 -10.77 10.55 0.05
CA LEU A 320 -10.29 10.99 1.35
C LEU A 320 -9.03 11.82 1.13
N GLU A 321 -9.09 13.12 1.42
CA GLU A 321 -7.97 14.07 1.25
C GLU A 321 -6.65 13.63 1.92
N THR A 322 -6.73 12.72 2.86
CA THR A 322 -5.60 12.12 3.59
C THR A 322 -5.16 10.78 3.04
N ASN A 323 -5.83 10.26 1.99
CA ASN A 323 -5.49 8.98 1.39
C ASN A 323 -4.42 9.18 0.31
N VAL A 324 -3.38 8.33 0.31
CA VAL A 324 -2.31 8.35 -0.70
C VAL A 324 -2.85 8.23 -2.13
N PHE A 325 -3.89 7.43 -2.32
CA PHE A 325 -4.47 7.21 -3.65
C PHE A 325 -5.16 8.45 -4.19
N ASP A 326 -5.84 9.22 -3.35
CA ASP A 326 -6.42 10.50 -3.74
C ASP A 326 -5.34 11.52 -4.10
N GLN A 327 -4.29 11.60 -3.30
CA GLN A 327 -3.16 12.48 -3.58
C GLN A 327 -2.45 12.10 -4.89
N LEU A 328 -2.26 10.80 -5.15
CA LEU A 328 -1.69 10.33 -6.43
C LEU A 328 -2.60 10.66 -7.61
N LEU A 329 -3.92 10.49 -7.49
CA LEU A 329 -4.84 10.84 -8.58
C LEU A 329 -4.80 12.34 -8.92
N ARG A 330 -4.77 13.20 -7.90
CA ARG A 330 -4.58 14.66 -8.10
C ARG A 330 -3.23 14.96 -8.75
N ALA A 331 -2.19 14.26 -8.36
CA ALA A 331 -0.86 14.41 -8.95
C ALA A 331 -0.82 13.93 -10.41
N PHE A 332 -1.45 12.79 -10.71
CA PHE A 332 -1.60 12.29 -12.07
C PHE A 332 -2.41 13.28 -12.94
N GLN A 333 -3.48 13.85 -12.39
CA GLN A 333 -4.24 14.90 -13.06
C GLN A 333 -3.36 16.12 -13.38
N ALA A 334 -2.60 16.62 -12.40
CA ALA A 334 -1.72 17.78 -12.59
C ALA A 334 -0.65 17.51 -13.68
N VAL A 335 -0.08 16.30 -13.73
CA VAL A 335 0.83 15.91 -14.82
C VAL A 335 0.10 15.88 -16.15
N ALA A 336 -1.09 15.30 -16.21
CA ALA A 336 -1.87 15.24 -17.44
C ALA A 336 -2.23 16.64 -17.96
N GLU A 337 -2.63 17.56 -17.07
CA GLU A 337 -2.87 18.98 -17.39
C GLU A 337 -1.60 19.69 -17.89
N LEU A 338 -0.43 19.41 -17.27
CA LEU A 338 0.86 19.93 -17.73
C LEU A 338 1.20 19.43 -19.14
N ARG A 339 1.06 18.10 -19.36
CA ARG A 339 1.45 17.47 -20.63
C ARG A 339 0.49 17.78 -21.79
N THR A 340 -0.74 18.18 -21.47
CA THR A 340 -1.72 18.66 -22.44
C THR A 340 -1.72 20.18 -22.62
N GLY A 341 -0.85 20.90 -21.89
CA GLY A 341 -0.71 22.36 -21.99
C GLY A 341 -1.78 23.18 -21.28
N LEU A 342 -2.59 22.55 -20.43
CA LEU A 342 -3.63 23.23 -19.64
C LEU A 342 -3.04 24.04 -18.47
N ILE A 343 -1.89 23.62 -17.94
CA ILE A 343 -1.14 24.32 -16.90
C ILE A 343 0.34 24.43 -17.27
N SER A 344 1.07 25.32 -16.59
CA SER A 344 2.52 25.45 -16.73
C SER A 344 3.25 24.78 -15.56
N ALA A 345 4.52 24.42 -15.78
CA ALA A 345 5.39 23.83 -14.75
C ALA A 345 5.62 24.71 -13.51
N ARG A 346 5.26 26.00 -13.57
CA ARG A 346 5.38 26.97 -12.47
C ARG A 346 4.10 27.16 -11.67
N ALA A 347 3.10 26.28 -11.82
CA ALA A 347 1.83 26.43 -11.10
C ALA A 347 2.08 26.31 -9.57
N PRO A 348 1.65 27.33 -8.78
CA PRO A 348 2.05 27.43 -7.35
C PRO A 348 1.53 26.32 -6.45
N HIS A 349 0.45 25.65 -6.85
CA HIS A 349 -0.20 24.59 -6.05
C HIS A 349 0.52 23.23 -6.08
N LEU A 350 1.55 23.07 -6.90
CA LEU A 350 2.27 21.79 -7.03
C LEU A 350 3.04 21.40 -5.76
N HIS A 351 3.52 22.37 -5.00
CA HIS A 351 4.22 22.13 -3.74
C HIS A 351 3.32 21.56 -2.64
N THR A 352 2.01 21.59 -2.81
CA THR A 352 1.04 21.06 -1.85
C THR A 352 0.51 19.68 -2.22
N LEU A 353 0.83 19.15 -3.42
CA LEU A 353 0.34 17.86 -3.90
C LEU A 353 0.92 16.69 -3.12
N PHE A 354 2.12 16.83 -2.55
CA PHE A 354 2.82 15.77 -1.87
C PHE A 354 3.19 16.15 -0.44
N ASN A 355 2.21 16.12 0.44
CA ASN A 355 2.46 16.08 1.88
C ASN A 355 2.38 14.62 2.36
N LEU A 356 3.01 13.72 1.60
CA LEU A 356 3.04 12.28 1.87
C LEU A 356 4.17 11.98 2.86
N GLU A 357 4.02 12.42 4.10
CA GLU A 357 4.76 11.83 5.22
C GLU A 357 4.20 10.43 5.52
N THR A 358 4.42 9.50 4.65
CA THR A 358 3.96 8.13 4.83
C THR A 358 5.12 7.22 5.13
N ASN A 359 5.36 6.98 6.41
CA ASN A 359 6.29 5.97 6.89
C ASN A 359 5.72 4.55 6.82
N SER A 360 4.73 4.30 5.98
CA SER A 360 4.16 2.97 5.81
C SER A 360 4.88 2.22 4.70
N TRP A 361 5.40 1.04 5.01
CA TRP A 361 6.02 0.15 4.05
C TRP A 361 5.11 -0.22 2.86
N LEU A 362 3.80 -0.17 3.02
CA LEU A 362 2.82 -0.37 1.95
C LEU A 362 2.92 0.68 0.84
N LEU A 363 3.55 1.81 1.13
CA LEU A 363 3.63 2.95 0.23
C LEU A 363 4.99 3.05 -0.48
N ASP A 364 5.94 2.16 -0.15
CA ASP A 364 7.26 2.15 -0.78
C ASP A 364 7.17 2.08 -2.32
N TYR A 365 6.24 1.27 -2.84
CA TYR A 365 5.96 1.19 -4.28
C TYR A 365 5.50 2.52 -4.89
N PHE A 366 4.69 3.29 -4.16
CA PHE A 366 4.15 4.55 -4.67
C PHE A 366 5.15 5.70 -4.63
N GLN A 367 6.27 5.53 -3.92
CA GLN A 367 7.34 6.53 -3.92
C GLN A 367 7.90 6.78 -5.32
N VAL A 368 8.04 5.76 -6.15
CA VAL A 368 8.51 5.93 -7.53
C VAL A 368 7.51 6.72 -8.38
N HIS A 369 6.20 6.57 -8.12
CA HIS A 369 5.17 7.36 -8.81
C HIS A 369 5.29 8.85 -8.45
N ILE A 370 5.59 9.16 -7.18
CA ILE A 370 5.84 10.53 -6.74
C ILE A 370 7.04 11.11 -7.49
N TRP A 371 8.16 10.39 -7.54
CA TRP A 371 9.34 10.86 -8.29
C TRP A 371 9.07 11.00 -9.79
N LEU A 372 8.26 10.14 -10.40
CA LEU A 372 7.85 10.30 -11.80
C LEU A 372 7.01 11.56 -12.01
N VAL A 373 6.08 11.85 -11.09
CA VAL A 373 5.29 13.10 -11.15
C VAL A 373 6.22 14.31 -11.01
N GLU A 374 7.07 14.35 -9.99
CA GLU A 374 8.04 15.44 -9.77
C GLU A 374 8.94 15.61 -10.99
N LEU A 375 9.39 14.52 -11.63
CA LEU A 375 10.22 14.55 -12.83
C LEU A 375 9.52 15.25 -14.00
N HIS A 376 8.20 15.06 -14.18
CA HIS A 376 7.45 15.77 -15.21
C HIS A 376 7.50 17.30 -15.05
N PHE A 377 7.60 17.80 -13.81
CA PHE A 377 7.70 19.24 -13.52
C PHE A 377 9.14 19.74 -13.51
N ALA A 378 10.11 18.89 -13.20
CA ALA A 378 11.54 19.27 -13.16
C ALA A 378 12.16 19.38 -14.55
N VAL A 379 11.73 18.55 -15.50
CA VAL A 379 12.29 18.51 -16.86
C VAL A 379 12.15 19.88 -17.55
N GLY A 380 13.31 20.41 -17.98
CA GLY A 380 13.39 21.73 -18.61
C GLY A 380 13.22 22.94 -17.67
N ALA A 381 12.98 22.71 -16.38
CA ALA A 381 12.84 23.75 -15.36
C ALA A 381 13.99 23.74 -14.34
N ASP A 382 14.44 22.56 -13.89
CA ASP A 382 15.51 22.38 -12.90
C ASP A 382 16.36 21.15 -13.24
N ALA A 383 17.51 21.35 -13.85
CA ALA A 383 18.40 20.28 -14.27
C ALA A 383 19.03 19.49 -13.10
N ALA A 384 19.22 20.13 -11.95
CA ALA A 384 19.76 19.45 -10.77
C ALA A 384 18.72 18.51 -10.17
N GLU A 385 17.49 18.97 -10.04
CA GLU A 385 16.38 18.18 -9.56
C GLU A 385 16.02 17.04 -10.53
N GLU A 386 16.02 17.30 -11.83
CA GLU A 386 15.85 16.26 -12.85
C GLU A 386 16.89 15.14 -12.68
N THR A 387 18.16 15.49 -12.51
CA THR A 387 19.24 14.51 -12.33
C THR A 387 19.04 13.69 -11.06
N ARG A 388 18.67 14.34 -9.95
CA ARG A 388 18.40 13.69 -8.66
C ARG A 388 17.25 12.71 -8.78
N LEU A 389 16.13 13.12 -9.38
CA LEU A 389 14.94 12.28 -9.52
C LEU A 389 15.20 11.06 -10.41
N ARG A 390 15.90 11.24 -11.53
CA ARG A 390 16.30 10.13 -12.41
C ARG A 390 17.20 9.12 -11.68
N SER A 391 18.12 9.59 -10.82
CA SER A 391 18.95 8.69 -9.99
C SER A 391 18.11 7.87 -9.02
N HIS A 392 17.17 8.50 -8.30
CA HIS A 392 16.29 7.82 -7.37
C HIS A 392 15.40 6.77 -8.07
N ILE A 393 14.83 7.10 -9.22
CA ILE A 393 14.01 6.16 -10.00
C ILE A 393 14.86 4.96 -10.46
N LYS A 394 16.07 5.22 -10.95
CA LYS A 394 17.00 4.17 -11.37
C LYS A 394 17.43 3.27 -10.21
N GLU A 395 17.73 3.86 -9.05
CA GLU A 395 18.09 3.11 -7.84
C GLU A 395 16.92 2.24 -7.38
N PHE A 396 15.69 2.78 -7.37
CA PHE A 396 14.49 2.02 -7.04
C PHE A 396 14.26 0.87 -8.03
N ALA A 397 14.33 1.15 -9.33
CA ALA A 397 14.13 0.17 -10.38
C ALA A 397 15.11 -1.01 -10.27
N ALA A 398 16.41 -0.69 -10.05
CA ALA A 398 17.44 -1.70 -9.87
C ALA A 398 17.24 -2.49 -8.56
N LEU A 399 16.89 -1.80 -7.47
CA LEU A 399 16.72 -2.39 -6.14
C LEU A 399 15.53 -3.38 -6.12
N HIS A 400 14.44 -3.03 -6.78
CA HIS A 400 13.20 -3.80 -6.77
C HIS A 400 12.99 -4.68 -8.02
N GLY A 401 13.94 -4.69 -8.96
CA GLY A 401 13.82 -5.45 -10.21
C GLY A 401 12.66 -4.96 -11.10
N MET A 402 12.47 -3.64 -11.19
CA MET A 402 11.36 -3.02 -11.91
C MET A 402 11.86 -2.00 -12.97
N PRO A 403 12.65 -2.45 -13.98
CA PRO A 403 13.26 -1.56 -14.98
C PRO A 403 12.25 -0.74 -15.80
N PHE A 404 10.99 -1.14 -15.86
CA PHE A 404 9.94 -0.39 -16.54
C PHE A 404 9.84 1.07 -16.04
N PHE A 405 10.13 1.35 -14.76
CA PHE A 405 10.12 2.72 -14.24
C PHE A 405 11.27 3.57 -14.82
N GLU A 406 12.44 2.98 -15.10
CA GLU A 406 13.50 3.68 -15.86
C GLU A 406 13.04 3.97 -17.31
N THR A 407 12.36 3.02 -17.93
CA THR A 407 11.79 3.18 -19.28
C THR A 407 10.77 4.31 -19.29
N VAL A 408 9.89 4.42 -18.28
CA VAL A 408 8.95 5.56 -18.14
C VAL A 408 9.71 6.87 -17.96
N ALA A 409 10.67 6.94 -17.03
CA ALA A 409 11.47 8.13 -16.78
C ALA A 409 12.24 8.59 -18.03
N GLY A 410 12.75 7.64 -18.83
CA GLY A 410 13.44 7.94 -20.09
C GLY A 410 12.57 8.62 -21.15
N ARG A 411 11.25 8.39 -21.12
CA ARG A 411 10.29 9.06 -22.05
C ARG A 411 9.94 10.47 -21.60
N ILE A 412 10.10 10.80 -20.32
CA ILE A 412 9.81 12.13 -19.79
C ILE A 412 10.92 13.07 -20.28
N GLY A 413 10.57 14.03 -21.15
CA GLY A 413 11.49 15.00 -21.75
C GLY A 413 12.05 14.60 -23.12
N ALA A 414 11.76 13.40 -23.63
CA ALA A 414 12.17 12.98 -24.98
C ALA A 414 11.16 13.39 -26.08
N ALA A 415 10.06 14.05 -25.71
CA ALA A 415 8.99 14.50 -26.61
C ALA A 415 9.08 16.00 -26.89
#